data_9d94bfc45c55463d8e9b9ec65f013dd3
#
_entry.id   9d94bfc45c55463d8e9b9ec65f013dd3
#
_cell.length_a   1.000
_cell.length_b   1.000
_cell.length_c   1.000
_cell.angle_alpha   90.00
_cell.angle_beta   90.00
_cell.angle_gamma   90.00
#
_symmetry.space_group_name_H-M   'P 1'
#
loop_
_entity.id
_entity.type
_entity.pdbx_description
1 polymer ?
#
loop_
_entity_poly.entity_id
_entity_poly.type
_entity_poly.pdbx_seq_one_letter_code
_entity_poly.pdbx_strand_id
1 'polypeptide(L)'
;MKSILTLFAFIFGVGIFAATNFSCTKAKLQVNEENKQNETDMEGKNVKEVYFAGGCFWGTEHLFQLVRGVVGTEVGYANGKVKNPTYEQVISHTTGFTETVKVKYDADQVDLPLLIKLFFKSIDPTTIDRQGNDIGDNYRSGIYSTDAATEAIIKTEVAKLAKNYDKPVVVETIPLKNFYKAEDYHQDYLVKNPGGYCHIPLSVFEEAKNANPLPKAKS
;
A
#
# COMPACT_ATOMS: atom_id res chain seq x y z
N MET A 1 -22.68 -1.77 -84.78
CA MET A 1 -21.64 -1.22 -83.87
C MET A 1 -21.78 -1.96 -82.56
N LYS A 2 -20.81 -2.73 -82.21
CA LYS A 2 -20.86 -3.80 -81.13
C LYS A 2 -20.54 -3.21 -79.78
N SER A 3 -21.47 -3.37 -78.84
CA SER A 3 -21.25 -3.03 -77.40
C SER A 3 -20.62 -4.21 -76.68
N ILE A 4 -19.49 -3.98 -76.02
CA ILE A 4 -18.80 -4.98 -75.21
C ILE A 4 -19.19 -4.71 -73.76
N LEU A 5 -19.87 -5.67 -73.13
CA LEU A 5 -20.27 -5.69 -71.76
C LEU A 5 -19.15 -6.36 -70.93
N THR A 6 -18.47 -5.59 -70.11
CA THR A 6 -17.40 -6.12 -69.20
C THR A 6 -18.03 -6.43 -67.86
N LEU A 7 -17.99 -7.73 -67.49
CA LEU A 7 -18.51 -8.27 -66.25
C LEU A 7 -17.41 -8.15 -65.14
N PHE A 8 -17.63 -7.32 -64.13
CA PHE A 8 -16.79 -7.27 -62.95
C PHE A 8 -17.29 -8.29 -61.89
N ALA A 9 -16.52 -9.30 -61.66
CA ALA A 9 -16.74 -10.25 -60.58
C ALA A 9 -16.24 -9.66 -59.23
N PHE A 10 -17.17 -9.40 -58.31
CA PHE A 10 -16.83 -9.06 -56.92
C PHE A 10 -16.47 -10.35 -56.15
N ILE A 11 -15.20 -10.48 -55.79
CA ILE A 11 -14.73 -11.51 -54.84
C ILE A 11 -14.94 -10.95 -53.43
N PHE A 12 -15.92 -11.49 -52.72
CA PHE A 12 -16.08 -11.26 -51.25
C PHE A 12 -14.99 -12.05 -50.52
N GLY A 13 -13.98 -11.33 -50.06
CA GLY A 13 -12.99 -11.86 -49.14
C GLY A 13 -13.59 -11.95 -47.71
N VAL A 14 -13.84 -13.18 -47.24
CA VAL A 14 -14.18 -13.44 -45.85
C VAL A 14 -12.89 -13.25 -45.02
N GLY A 15 -12.75 -12.06 -44.44
CA GLY A 15 -11.74 -11.75 -43.47
C GLY A 15 -12.07 -12.42 -42.11
N ILE A 16 -11.30 -13.42 -41.76
CA ILE A 16 -11.40 -14.12 -40.47
C ILE A 16 -10.98 -13.14 -39.35
N PHE A 17 -11.96 -12.66 -38.59
CA PHE A 17 -11.72 -11.97 -37.31
C PHE A 17 -11.38 -13.02 -36.23
N ALA A 18 -10.10 -13.31 -36.06
CA ALA A 18 -9.62 -14.15 -34.96
C ALA A 18 -8.34 -13.55 -34.35
N ALA A 19 -8.45 -12.42 -33.64
CA ALA A 19 -7.31 -11.83 -32.94
C ALA A 19 -7.63 -10.97 -31.72
N THR A 20 -8.66 -11.27 -30.91
CA THR A 20 -8.92 -10.49 -29.69
C THR A 20 -8.94 -11.27 -28.37
N ASN A 21 -8.84 -12.60 -28.40
CA ASN A 21 -8.90 -13.40 -27.16
C ASN A 21 -7.52 -13.76 -26.56
N PHE A 22 -6.41 -13.46 -27.22
CA PHE A 22 -5.08 -13.90 -26.79
C PHE A 22 -4.44 -13.02 -25.72
N SER A 23 -4.81 -11.75 -25.64
CA SER A 23 -4.23 -10.80 -24.67
C SER A 23 -4.80 -10.97 -23.25
N CYS A 24 -6.10 -11.25 -23.14
CA CYS A 24 -6.76 -11.40 -21.83
C CYS A 24 -6.37 -12.69 -21.09
N THR A 25 -6.06 -13.76 -21.84
CA THR A 25 -5.68 -15.05 -21.27
C THR A 25 -4.24 -15.01 -20.74
N LYS A 26 -3.32 -14.32 -21.42
CA LYS A 26 -1.93 -14.14 -20.94
C LYS A 26 -1.88 -13.31 -19.65
N ALA A 27 -2.62 -12.22 -19.57
CA ALA A 27 -2.67 -11.40 -18.36
C ALA A 27 -3.24 -12.16 -17.14
N LYS A 28 -4.29 -12.96 -17.33
CA LYS A 28 -4.83 -13.82 -16.26
C LYS A 28 -3.88 -14.94 -15.84
N LEU A 29 -3.10 -15.51 -16.74
CA LEU A 29 -2.10 -16.51 -16.42
C LEU A 29 -0.92 -15.92 -15.63
N GLN A 30 -0.43 -14.73 -16.01
CA GLN A 30 0.63 -14.04 -15.28
C GLN A 30 0.20 -13.65 -13.85
N VAL A 31 -1.01 -13.10 -13.67
CA VAL A 31 -1.56 -12.76 -12.33
C VAL A 31 -1.70 -14.02 -11.46
N ASN A 32 -2.09 -15.17 -12.03
CA ASN A 32 -2.18 -16.40 -11.27
C ASN A 32 -0.79 -16.99 -10.91
N GLU A 33 0.21 -16.82 -11.74
CA GLU A 33 1.58 -17.26 -11.46
C GLU A 33 2.24 -16.38 -10.39
N GLU A 34 2.07 -15.06 -10.45
CA GLU A 34 2.56 -14.12 -9.42
C GLU A 34 1.89 -14.37 -8.06
N ASN A 35 0.58 -14.59 -8.03
CA ASN A 35 -0.14 -14.92 -6.79
C ASN A 35 0.34 -16.25 -6.20
N LYS A 36 0.58 -17.27 -7.03
CA LYS A 36 1.07 -18.57 -6.59
C LYS A 36 2.51 -18.50 -6.09
N GLN A 37 3.36 -17.69 -6.73
CA GLN A 37 4.73 -17.44 -6.28
C GLN A 37 4.73 -16.71 -4.92
N ASN A 38 3.89 -15.69 -4.73
CA ASN A 38 3.73 -14.97 -3.47
C ASN A 38 3.19 -15.88 -2.35
N GLU A 39 2.28 -16.81 -2.64
CA GLU A 39 1.80 -17.80 -1.67
C GLU A 39 2.91 -18.77 -1.26
N THR A 40 3.71 -19.24 -2.21
CA THR A 40 4.83 -20.16 -1.96
C THR A 40 5.93 -19.47 -1.14
N ASP A 41 6.21 -18.19 -1.40
CA ASP A 41 7.22 -17.42 -0.66
C ASP A 41 6.77 -17.07 0.79
N MET A 42 5.48 -17.23 1.10
CA MET A 42 4.93 -17.04 2.45
C MET A 42 4.75 -18.35 3.22
N GLU A 43 4.91 -19.51 2.57
CA GLU A 43 4.78 -20.81 3.22
C GLU A 43 5.87 -20.99 4.31
N GLY A 44 5.43 -21.30 5.53
CA GLY A 44 6.32 -21.46 6.68
C GLY A 44 6.72 -20.17 7.42
N LYS A 45 6.23 -18.98 6.99
CA LYS A 45 6.42 -17.72 7.72
C LYS A 45 5.25 -17.44 8.65
N ASN A 46 5.54 -16.82 9.80
CA ASN A 46 4.54 -16.34 10.76
C ASN A 46 4.02 -14.95 10.34
N VAL A 47 3.30 -14.90 9.20
CA VAL A 47 2.85 -13.65 8.62
C VAL A 47 1.70 -13.05 9.39
N LYS A 48 1.88 -11.79 9.81
CA LYS A 48 0.85 -10.94 10.42
C LYS A 48 0.63 -9.69 9.58
N GLU A 49 -0.48 -9.00 9.81
CA GLU A 49 -0.77 -7.75 9.12
C GLU A 49 -1.21 -6.64 10.08
N VAL A 50 -0.87 -5.41 9.70
CA VAL A 50 -1.21 -4.18 10.41
C VAL A 50 -1.34 -3.05 9.40
N TYR A 51 -2.11 -2.01 9.73
CA TYR A 51 -2.45 -0.93 8.82
C TYR A 51 -1.97 0.40 9.39
N PHE A 52 -1.14 1.14 8.62
CA PHE A 52 -0.56 2.41 9.02
C PHE A 52 -1.06 3.55 8.13
N ALA A 53 -1.65 4.56 8.74
CA ALA A 53 -2.04 5.82 8.13
C ALA A 53 -1.12 6.91 8.66
N GLY A 54 -0.35 7.57 7.79
CA GLY A 54 0.68 8.53 8.20
C GLY A 54 0.98 9.57 7.14
N GLY A 55 -0.04 10.37 6.73
CA GLY A 55 0.08 11.29 5.62
C GLY A 55 -0.01 10.58 4.27
N CYS A 56 0.68 11.11 3.26
CA CYS A 56 0.75 10.49 1.94
C CYS A 56 1.29 9.05 2.04
N PHE A 57 0.52 8.10 1.56
CA PHE A 57 0.83 6.67 1.66
C PHE A 57 2.04 6.22 0.83
N TRP A 58 2.50 7.00 -0.17
CA TRP A 58 3.67 6.66 -0.97
C TRP A 58 4.95 6.58 -0.12
N GLY A 59 5.14 7.58 0.76
CA GLY A 59 6.28 7.59 1.68
C GLY A 59 6.18 6.52 2.75
N THR A 60 4.99 6.34 3.30
CA THR A 60 4.71 5.33 4.33
C THR A 60 4.90 3.91 3.78
N GLU A 61 4.46 3.62 2.54
CA GLU A 61 4.70 2.35 1.87
C GLU A 61 6.21 2.10 1.71
N HIS A 62 6.93 3.06 1.13
CA HIS A 62 8.37 2.94 0.90
C HIS A 62 9.15 2.72 2.19
N LEU A 63 8.76 3.38 3.29
CA LEU A 63 9.35 3.18 4.61
C LEU A 63 9.33 1.69 5.01
N PHE A 64 8.15 1.07 4.92
CA PHE A 64 8.00 -0.32 5.35
C PHE A 64 8.63 -1.32 4.39
N GLN A 65 8.67 -1.03 3.09
CA GLN A 65 9.38 -1.85 2.10
C GLN A 65 10.87 -1.99 2.38
N LEU A 66 11.47 -1.02 3.05
CA LEU A 66 12.88 -1.04 3.44
C LEU A 66 13.18 -1.89 4.68
N VAL A 67 12.15 -2.27 5.47
CA VAL A 67 12.35 -3.01 6.73
C VAL A 67 12.46 -4.50 6.46
N ARG A 68 13.58 -5.11 6.81
CA ARG A 68 13.74 -6.56 6.74
C ARG A 68 12.72 -7.27 7.64
N GLY A 69 12.02 -8.25 7.10
CA GLY A 69 10.93 -8.97 7.76
C GLY A 69 9.55 -8.46 7.32
N VAL A 70 9.45 -7.30 6.68
CA VAL A 70 8.25 -6.94 5.92
C VAL A 70 8.24 -7.77 4.63
N VAL A 71 7.15 -8.46 4.39
CA VAL A 71 7.00 -9.41 3.27
C VAL A 71 5.99 -8.93 2.22
N GLY A 72 5.32 -7.81 2.46
CA GLY A 72 4.42 -7.19 1.49
C GLY A 72 3.80 -5.90 2.01
N THR A 73 3.52 -5.00 1.08
CA THR A 73 2.78 -3.75 1.31
C THR A 73 1.67 -3.60 0.30
N GLU A 74 0.62 -2.87 0.64
CA GLU A 74 -0.46 -2.51 -0.26
C GLU A 74 -1.04 -1.16 0.20
N VAL A 75 -1.02 -0.14 -0.67
CA VAL A 75 -1.63 1.15 -0.35
C VAL A 75 -3.12 1.13 -0.65
N GLY A 76 -3.88 1.84 0.18
CA GLY A 76 -5.34 1.87 0.08
C GLY A 76 -5.98 2.91 0.98
N TYR A 77 -7.28 2.78 1.14
CA TYR A 77 -8.13 3.69 1.89
C TYR A 77 -8.82 2.95 3.03
N ALA A 78 -8.65 3.44 4.27
CA ALA A 78 -9.18 2.79 5.46
C ALA A 78 -10.22 3.64 6.21
N ASN A 79 -11.12 2.95 6.90
CA ASN A 79 -12.03 3.50 7.91
C ASN A 79 -13.00 4.58 7.42
N GLY A 80 -13.36 4.57 6.14
CA GLY A 80 -14.34 5.49 5.56
C GLY A 80 -15.77 4.97 5.53
N LYS A 81 -16.66 5.72 4.88
CA LYS A 81 -18.12 5.53 4.95
C LYS A 81 -18.75 5.01 3.64
N VAL A 82 -18.03 5.04 2.52
CA VAL A 82 -18.55 4.60 1.22
C VAL A 82 -17.93 3.26 0.81
N LYS A 83 -18.54 2.55 -0.15
CA LYS A 83 -17.97 1.31 -0.69
C LYS A 83 -17.14 1.62 -1.93
N ASN A 84 -15.99 0.95 -2.07
CA ASN A 84 -15.11 1.04 -3.22
C ASN A 84 -14.85 2.51 -3.64
N PRO A 85 -14.26 3.34 -2.75
CA PRO A 85 -14.01 4.74 -3.07
C PRO A 85 -12.96 4.84 -4.20
N THR A 86 -13.05 5.89 -5.00
CA THR A 86 -11.96 6.32 -5.89
C THR A 86 -11.08 7.34 -5.18
N TYR A 87 -9.86 7.54 -5.69
CA TYR A 87 -8.95 8.55 -5.17
C TYR A 87 -9.60 9.94 -5.13
N GLU A 88 -10.30 10.36 -6.19
CA GLU A 88 -10.98 11.65 -6.27
C GLU A 88 -12.04 11.81 -5.18
N GLN A 89 -12.74 10.74 -4.83
CA GLN A 89 -13.70 10.75 -3.73
C GLN A 89 -12.99 10.90 -2.37
N VAL A 90 -11.86 10.25 -2.17
CA VAL A 90 -11.11 10.34 -0.91
C VAL A 90 -10.57 11.75 -0.71
N ILE A 91 -9.92 12.36 -1.72
CA ILE A 91 -9.38 13.71 -1.63
C ILE A 91 -10.45 14.81 -1.62
N SER A 92 -11.72 14.48 -1.85
CA SER A 92 -12.83 15.44 -1.67
C SER A 92 -13.16 15.71 -0.19
N HIS A 93 -12.53 15.00 0.75
CA HIS A 93 -12.71 15.12 2.20
C HIS A 93 -14.15 14.86 2.68
N THR A 94 -14.95 14.13 1.90
CA THR A 94 -16.36 13.83 2.25
C THR A 94 -16.58 12.38 2.65
N THR A 95 -15.65 11.50 2.35
CA THR A 95 -15.77 10.05 2.56
C THR A 95 -15.29 9.58 3.92
N GLY A 96 -14.46 10.37 4.61
CA GLY A 96 -13.84 10.05 5.89
C GLY A 96 -12.80 8.91 5.82
N PHE A 97 -12.35 8.54 4.61
CA PHE A 97 -11.25 7.61 4.45
C PHE A 97 -9.91 8.27 4.77
N THR A 98 -8.95 7.45 5.22
CA THR A 98 -7.56 7.87 5.33
C THR A 98 -6.69 7.05 4.38
N GLU A 99 -5.68 7.71 3.80
CA GLU A 99 -4.61 7.05 3.07
C GLU A 99 -3.85 6.13 4.01
N THR A 100 -3.78 4.85 3.66
CA THR A 100 -3.34 3.81 4.58
C THR A 100 -2.51 2.76 3.85
N VAL A 101 -1.47 2.29 4.50
CA VAL A 101 -0.64 1.17 4.03
C VAL A 101 -0.97 -0.07 4.84
N LYS A 102 -1.42 -1.14 4.17
CA LYS A 102 -1.44 -2.48 4.74
C LYS A 102 -0.03 -3.05 4.69
N VAL A 103 0.50 -3.44 5.82
CA VAL A 103 1.84 -4.02 5.97
C VAL A 103 1.70 -5.47 6.41
N LYS A 104 2.21 -6.40 5.61
CA LYS A 104 2.39 -7.81 5.96
C LYS A 104 3.83 -8.02 6.40
N TYR A 105 4.03 -8.65 7.56
CA TYR A 105 5.35 -8.87 8.12
C TYR A 105 5.47 -10.27 8.72
N ASP A 106 6.66 -10.85 8.64
CA ASP A 106 7.03 -12.10 9.28
C ASP A 106 7.39 -11.82 10.74
N ALA A 107 6.50 -12.21 11.66
CA ALA A 107 6.66 -11.92 13.08
C ALA A 107 7.83 -12.67 13.75
N ASP A 108 8.43 -13.65 13.05
CA ASP A 108 9.66 -14.31 13.51
C ASP A 108 10.93 -13.52 13.12
N GLN A 109 10.80 -12.54 12.20
CA GLN A 109 11.90 -11.71 11.74
C GLN A 109 11.84 -10.26 12.26
N VAL A 110 10.64 -9.70 12.38
CA VAL A 110 10.41 -8.32 12.83
C VAL A 110 9.19 -8.24 13.72
N ASP A 111 9.28 -7.49 14.81
CA ASP A 111 8.17 -7.32 15.73
C ASP A 111 7.36 -6.03 15.44
N LEU A 112 6.10 -6.03 15.86
CA LEU A 112 5.20 -4.89 15.69
C LEU A 112 5.69 -3.63 16.44
N PRO A 113 6.25 -3.70 17.66
CA PRO A 113 6.85 -2.56 18.35
C PRO A 113 7.90 -1.81 17.53
N LEU A 114 8.77 -2.53 16.80
CA LEU A 114 9.76 -1.89 15.93
C LEU A 114 9.09 -1.16 14.75
N LEU A 115 8.10 -1.78 14.11
CA LEU A 115 7.34 -1.14 13.03
C LEU A 115 6.64 0.14 13.51
N ILE A 116 6.00 0.11 14.69
CA ILE A 116 5.36 1.28 15.31
C ILE A 116 6.40 2.38 15.61
N LYS A 117 7.57 2.01 16.13
CA LYS A 117 8.65 2.97 16.41
C LYS A 117 9.13 3.68 15.13
N LEU A 118 9.33 2.94 14.03
CA LEU A 118 9.72 3.51 12.73
C LEU A 118 8.62 4.42 12.16
N PHE A 119 7.37 4.01 12.27
CA PHE A 119 6.22 4.83 11.89
C PHE A 119 6.22 6.18 12.64
N PHE A 120 6.40 6.18 13.96
CA PHE A 120 6.47 7.42 14.75
C PHE A 120 7.63 8.35 14.35
N LYS A 121 8.69 7.84 13.76
CA LYS A 121 9.79 8.64 13.21
C LYS A 121 9.47 9.25 11.85
N SER A 122 8.51 8.68 11.14
CA SER A 122 8.10 9.15 9.81
C SER A 122 7.01 10.21 9.83
N ILE A 123 6.39 10.46 11.00
CA ILE A 123 5.27 11.38 11.15
C ILE A 123 5.52 12.41 12.26
N ASP A 124 4.76 13.50 12.27
CA ASP A 124 4.49 14.28 13.49
C ASP A 124 3.20 13.73 14.12
N PRO A 125 3.28 12.95 15.21
CA PRO A 125 2.11 12.31 15.80
C PRO A 125 1.20 13.28 16.57
N THR A 126 1.56 14.56 16.63
CA THR A 126 0.81 15.63 17.35
C THR A 126 -0.03 16.50 16.41
N THR A 127 0.04 16.30 15.10
CA THR A 127 -0.72 17.07 14.11
C THR A 127 -2.04 16.37 13.74
N ILE A 128 -3.12 17.15 13.71
CA ILE A 128 -4.45 16.69 13.31
C ILE A 128 -4.60 16.89 11.80
N ASP A 129 -5.13 15.87 11.10
CA ASP A 129 -5.47 15.93 9.68
C ASP A 129 -4.36 16.51 8.79
N ARG A 130 -3.10 16.21 9.14
CA ARG A 130 -1.94 16.75 8.42
C ARG A 130 -0.68 15.94 8.67
N GLN A 131 0.17 15.81 7.59
CA GLN A 131 1.58 15.44 7.72
C GLN A 131 2.43 16.25 6.72
N GLY A 132 3.40 16.99 7.22
CA GLY A 132 4.20 17.88 6.39
C GLY A 132 3.35 18.91 5.64
N ASN A 133 3.41 18.91 4.32
CA ASN A 133 2.62 19.79 3.43
C ASN A 133 1.25 19.19 3.06
N ASP A 134 1.02 17.92 3.37
CA ASP A 134 -0.23 17.22 3.08
C ASP A 134 -1.27 17.59 4.15
N ILE A 135 -2.34 18.28 3.76
CA ILE A 135 -3.40 18.79 4.64
C ILE A 135 -4.74 18.22 4.20
N GLY A 136 -5.44 17.59 5.12
CA GLY A 136 -6.77 17.01 4.93
C GLY A 136 -6.99 15.79 5.84
N ASP A 137 -8.25 15.45 6.09
CA ASP A 137 -8.64 14.35 6.95
C ASP A 137 -8.17 12.97 6.41
N ASN A 138 -7.92 12.87 5.09
CA ASN A 138 -7.31 11.71 4.47
C ASN A 138 -5.83 11.51 4.83
N TYR A 139 -5.16 12.53 5.39
CA TYR A 139 -3.76 12.46 5.85
C TYR A 139 -3.61 12.36 7.38
N ARG A 140 -4.70 12.10 8.11
CA ARG A 140 -4.62 11.88 9.55
C ARG A 140 -3.82 10.63 9.88
N SER A 141 -3.19 10.63 11.07
CA SER A 141 -2.35 9.51 11.51
C SER A 141 -3.14 8.47 12.28
N GLY A 142 -2.88 7.20 12.00
CA GLY A 142 -3.52 6.07 12.68
C GLY A 142 -2.78 4.76 12.50
N ILE A 143 -3.04 3.81 13.41
CA ILE A 143 -2.60 2.42 13.33
C ILE A 143 -3.82 1.55 13.61
N TYR A 144 -4.17 0.70 12.64
CA TYR A 144 -5.38 -0.11 12.69
C TYR A 144 -5.06 -1.60 12.63
N SER A 145 -5.89 -2.42 13.24
CA SER A 145 -5.78 -3.88 13.22
C SER A 145 -7.15 -4.53 13.12
N THR A 146 -7.17 -5.81 12.74
CA THR A 146 -8.37 -6.63 12.63
C THR A 146 -8.60 -7.51 13.87
N ASP A 147 -7.65 -7.57 14.79
CA ASP A 147 -7.72 -8.42 15.98
C ASP A 147 -7.35 -7.69 17.28
N ALA A 148 -7.96 -8.12 18.39
CA ALA A 148 -7.82 -7.47 19.69
C ALA A 148 -6.42 -7.61 20.31
N ALA A 149 -5.67 -8.67 19.99
CA ALA A 149 -4.32 -8.87 20.53
C ALA A 149 -3.34 -7.86 19.91
N THR A 150 -3.40 -7.70 18.60
CA THR A 150 -2.64 -6.68 17.87
C THR A 150 -3.03 -5.27 18.32
N GLU A 151 -4.34 -4.99 18.50
CA GLU A 151 -4.83 -3.70 19.00
C GLU A 151 -4.26 -3.36 20.39
N ALA A 152 -4.17 -4.35 21.30
CA ALA A 152 -3.59 -4.16 22.63
C ALA A 152 -2.10 -3.79 22.59
N ILE A 153 -1.34 -4.41 21.67
CA ILE A 153 0.08 -4.06 21.44
C ILE A 153 0.18 -2.62 20.90
N ILE A 154 -0.61 -2.27 19.90
CA ILE A 154 -0.63 -0.92 19.32
C ILE A 154 -0.90 0.13 20.40
N LYS A 155 -1.95 -0.02 21.19
CA LYS A 155 -2.30 0.91 22.27
C LYS A 155 -1.18 1.05 23.29
N THR A 156 -0.55 -0.06 23.66
CA THR A 156 0.55 -0.08 24.62
C THR A 156 1.77 0.68 24.09
N GLU A 157 2.19 0.40 22.85
CA GLU A 157 3.37 1.05 22.27
C GLU A 157 3.12 2.54 21.95
N VAL A 158 1.94 2.90 21.46
CA VAL A 158 1.56 4.31 21.25
C VAL A 158 1.57 5.07 22.58
N ALA A 159 0.98 4.52 23.65
CA ALA A 159 1.00 5.14 24.97
C ALA A 159 2.39 5.30 25.55
N LYS A 160 3.30 4.36 25.27
CA LYS A 160 4.71 4.41 25.66
C LYS A 160 5.46 5.51 24.89
N LEU A 161 5.30 5.57 23.58
CA LEU A 161 5.94 6.57 22.70
C LEU A 161 5.40 7.98 22.96
N ALA A 162 4.12 8.11 23.28
CA ALA A 162 3.47 9.40 23.59
C ALA A 162 4.16 10.16 24.73
N LYS A 163 4.83 9.47 25.66
CA LYS A 163 5.57 10.10 26.77
C LYS A 163 6.78 10.93 26.31
N ASN A 164 7.21 10.77 25.07
CA ASN A 164 8.35 11.52 24.51
C ASN A 164 7.92 12.84 23.84
N TYR A 165 6.64 13.20 23.89
CA TYR A 165 6.10 14.39 23.24
C TYR A 165 5.46 15.32 24.27
N ASP A 166 5.75 16.62 24.17
CA ASP A 166 5.15 17.64 25.02
C ASP A 166 3.69 17.94 24.68
N LYS A 167 3.31 17.69 23.42
CA LYS A 167 1.97 17.85 22.91
C LYS A 167 1.21 16.52 22.93
N PRO A 168 -0.12 16.52 23.03
CA PRO A 168 -0.91 15.33 22.93
C PRO A 168 -0.64 14.58 21.61
N VAL A 169 -0.40 13.27 21.69
CA VAL A 169 -0.35 12.38 20.53
C VAL A 169 -1.78 12.09 20.09
N VAL A 170 -2.07 12.34 18.79
CA VAL A 170 -3.40 12.22 18.18
C VAL A 170 -3.52 11.05 17.19
N VAL A 171 -2.57 10.12 17.22
CA VAL A 171 -2.57 8.91 16.39
C VAL A 171 -3.77 8.04 16.77
N GLU A 172 -4.65 7.77 15.81
CA GLU A 172 -5.79 6.86 16.00
C GLU A 172 -5.32 5.43 16.29
N THR A 173 -5.90 4.79 17.32
CA THR A 173 -5.64 3.37 17.65
C THR A 173 -6.99 2.64 17.78
N ILE A 174 -7.68 2.52 16.67
CA ILE A 174 -9.03 1.95 16.58
C ILE A 174 -9.03 0.70 15.70
N PRO A 175 -10.04 -0.18 15.80
CA PRO A 175 -10.18 -1.29 14.89
C PRO A 175 -10.28 -0.87 13.42
N LEU A 176 -9.74 -1.69 12.54
CA LEU A 176 -9.98 -1.57 11.11
C LEU A 176 -11.44 -1.94 10.80
N LYS A 177 -12.21 -1.00 10.24
CA LYS A 177 -13.60 -1.23 9.82
C LYS A 177 -13.71 -1.73 8.39
N ASN A 178 -12.92 -1.14 7.51
CA ASN A 178 -12.82 -1.47 6.10
C ASN A 178 -11.48 -0.99 5.53
N PHE A 179 -11.04 -1.66 4.47
CA PHE A 179 -9.89 -1.27 3.68
C PHE A 179 -10.19 -1.57 2.21
N TYR A 180 -9.92 -0.61 1.35
CA TYR A 180 -10.04 -0.75 -0.10
C TYR A 180 -8.69 -0.43 -0.72
N LYS A 181 -8.16 -1.38 -1.51
CA LYS A 181 -6.91 -1.17 -2.26
C LYS A 181 -7.06 0.07 -3.15
N ALA A 182 -6.06 0.96 -3.13
CA ALA A 182 -5.99 2.08 -4.04
C ALA A 182 -5.60 1.62 -5.45
N GLU A 183 -5.77 2.50 -6.41
CA GLU A 183 -5.52 2.27 -7.82
C GLU A 183 -4.07 1.82 -8.07
N ASP A 184 -3.83 1.02 -9.11
CA ASP A 184 -2.53 0.39 -9.37
C ASP A 184 -1.38 1.39 -9.60
N TYR A 185 -1.69 2.62 -10.04
CA TYR A 185 -0.67 3.66 -10.20
C TYR A 185 -0.14 4.22 -8.88
N HIS A 186 -0.84 3.99 -7.76
CA HIS A 186 -0.38 4.35 -6.42
C HIS A 186 0.53 3.30 -5.78
N GLN A 187 0.40 2.03 -6.18
CA GLN A 187 1.19 0.93 -5.61
C GLN A 187 2.68 1.07 -6.00
N ASP A 188 3.57 0.91 -5.04
CA ASP A 188 5.04 1.00 -5.22
C ASP A 188 5.49 2.32 -5.85
N TYR A 189 4.79 3.42 -5.56
CA TYR A 189 4.98 4.68 -6.28
C TYR A 189 6.42 5.18 -6.22
N LEU A 190 7.06 5.24 -5.06
CA LEU A 190 8.44 5.72 -4.93
C LEU A 190 9.49 4.73 -5.46
N VAL A 191 9.19 3.44 -5.55
CA VAL A 191 10.04 2.46 -6.25
C VAL A 191 10.01 2.73 -7.75
N LYS A 192 8.83 2.98 -8.31
CA LYS A 192 8.63 3.31 -9.73
C LYS A 192 9.10 4.73 -10.09
N ASN A 193 9.05 5.66 -9.12
CA ASN A 193 9.36 7.08 -9.28
C ASN A 193 10.32 7.56 -8.17
N PRO A 194 11.63 7.24 -8.22
CA PRO A 194 12.59 7.53 -7.14
C PRO A 194 12.76 9.02 -6.79
N GLY A 195 12.35 9.93 -7.68
CA GLY A 195 12.32 11.38 -7.45
C GLY A 195 10.94 11.93 -7.09
N GLY A 196 9.98 11.07 -6.80
CA GLY A 196 8.61 11.45 -6.47
C GLY A 196 8.50 12.21 -5.15
N TYR A 197 7.37 12.88 -4.96
CA TYR A 197 7.07 13.60 -3.72
C TYR A 197 7.04 12.66 -2.51
N CYS A 198 7.68 13.10 -1.42
CA CYS A 198 7.64 12.44 -0.13
C CYS A 198 7.84 13.45 1.01
N HIS A 199 7.02 13.36 2.06
CA HIS A 199 7.15 14.19 3.27
C HIS A 199 8.15 13.62 4.28
N ILE A 200 8.54 12.34 4.14
CA ILE A 200 9.43 11.63 5.07
C ILE A 200 10.89 11.96 4.73
N PRO A 201 11.72 12.37 5.71
CA PRO A 201 13.13 12.65 5.47
C PRO A 201 13.92 11.39 5.05
N LEU A 202 14.89 11.55 4.16
CA LEU A 202 15.74 10.43 3.70
C LEU A 202 16.46 9.70 4.84
N SER A 203 16.82 10.41 5.92
CA SER A 203 17.45 9.82 7.11
C SER A 203 16.56 8.76 7.78
N VAL A 204 15.24 8.92 7.72
CA VAL A 204 14.28 7.95 8.28
C VAL A 204 14.23 6.69 7.44
N PHE A 205 14.34 6.79 6.12
CA PHE A 205 14.47 5.63 5.24
C PHE A 205 15.75 4.85 5.48
N GLU A 206 16.89 5.54 5.66
CA GLU A 206 18.16 4.89 6.00
C GLU A 206 18.08 4.21 7.38
N GLU A 207 17.38 4.81 8.34
CA GLU A 207 17.13 4.18 9.62
C GLU A 207 16.27 2.91 9.47
N ALA A 208 15.19 2.96 8.70
CA ALA A 208 14.32 1.81 8.46
C ALA A 208 15.07 0.64 7.83
N LYS A 209 15.90 0.91 6.84
CA LYS A 209 16.76 -0.08 6.16
C LYS A 209 17.71 -0.80 7.13
N ASN A 210 18.20 -0.09 8.14
CA ASN A 210 19.18 -0.60 9.10
C ASN A 210 18.56 -1.04 10.44
N ALA A 211 17.26 -0.83 10.66
CA ALA A 211 16.60 -1.05 11.94
C ALA A 211 16.55 -2.54 12.36
N ASN A 212 16.54 -3.44 11.39
CA ASN A 212 16.46 -4.88 11.60
C ASN A 212 17.55 -5.61 10.77
N PRO A 213 18.84 -5.47 11.09
CA PRO A 213 19.92 -6.07 10.32
C PRO A 213 19.92 -7.60 10.43
N LEU A 214 20.56 -8.26 9.46
CA LEU A 214 20.80 -9.70 9.57
C LEU A 214 21.59 -10.01 10.85
N PRO A 215 21.30 -11.14 11.54
CA PRO A 215 22.14 -11.60 12.62
C PRO A 215 23.59 -11.70 12.14
N LYS A 216 24.54 -11.17 12.92
CA LYS A 216 25.95 -11.34 12.60
C LYS A 216 26.25 -12.84 12.54
N ALA A 217 26.90 -13.29 11.49
CA ALA A 217 27.40 -14.67 11.42
C ALA A 217 28.25 -14.93 12.67
N LYS A 218 27.95 -16.02 13.39
CA LYS A 218 28.78 -16.43 14.51
C LYS A 218 30.17 -16.78 13.94
N SER A 219 31.15 -15.96 14.27
CA SER A 219 32.56 -16.21 13.98
C SER A 219 33.05 -17.43 14.75
#